data_498ddf4d8839aca5cc3d728c4054af3b
#
_entry.id   498ddf4d8839aca5cc3d728c4054af3b
#
_cell.length_a   1.000
_cell.length_b   1.000
_cell.length_c   1.000
_cell.angle_alpha   90.00
_cell.angle_beta   90.00
_cell.angle_gamma   90.00
#
_symmetry.space_group_name_H-M   'P 1'
#
loop_
_entity.id
_entity.type
_entity.pdbx_description
1 polymer ?
#
loop_
_entity_poly.entity_id
_entity_poly.type
_entity_poly.pdbx_seq_one_letter_code
_entity_poly.pdbx_strand_id
1 'polypeptide(L)'
;MTSVTGEHTQNVNGRHRARDWTRWLPLAAVLAAAWPVAAQLQLQGGGRTLVFALALGLLLGLVLQRSRFCFYCHARDWFEFGDPRGVLSILLALAVGSAGMTVVLGSWVAVPQPGQLPPDMHIGPVSWVLVLAGLAFGAGMSVSGSCISAHWYRLGEGSPVAPFALVGTGLGFVLGFRSWNPLYSLAIADAPVIWLPAHLGYGGALALQLAVLGLLAAWVWRIHGRSGRARPRPAAEPAQPPGLRQLWLSLWQGRWNAALG
;
A
#
# COMPACT_ATOMS: atom_id res chain seq x y z
N MET A 1 11.10 23.30 56.08
CA MET A 1 11.04 22.09 55.22
C MET A 1 9.75 22.11 54.40
N THR A 2 9.56 23.05 53.49
CA THR A 2 8.34 23.11 52.61
C THR A 2 8.64 24.01 51.41
N SER A 3 9.41 23.53 50.39
CA SER A 3 9.49 24.22 49.11
C SER A 3 10.00 23.36 47.94
N VAL A 4 10.19 22.03 48.12
CA VAL A 4 10.77 21.17 47.06
C VAL A 4 9.70 20.48 46.20
N THR A 5 8.44 20.43 46.64
CA THR A 5 7.37 19.71 45.93
C THR A 5 6.69 20.49 44.81
N GLY A 6 6.79 21.84 44.80
CA GLY A 6 6.10 22.68 43.80
C GLY A 6 6.81 22.77 42.44
N GLU A 7 8.12 22.71 42.42
CA GLU A 7 8.91 22.87 41.16
C GLU A 7 8.92 21.62 40.31
N HIS A 8 8.82 20.42 40.91
CA HIS A 8 8.82 19.19 40.19
C HIS A 8 7.53 18.92 39.40
N THR A 9 6.38 19.38 39.91
CA THR A 9 5.07 19.20 39.25
C THR A 9 4.86 20.17 38.09
N GLN A 10 5.44 21.38 38.13
CA GLN A 10 5.35 22.32 37.00
C GLN A 10 6.19 21.87 35.80
N ASN A 11 7.35 21.25 36.03
CA ASN A 11 8.25 20.78 34.96
C ASN A 11 7.69 19.56 34.23
N VAL A 12 6.93 18.71 34.89
CA VAL A 12 6.27 17.54 34.25
C VAL A 12 5.13 17.98 33.33
N ASN A 13 4.33 18.95 33.76
CA ASN A 13 3.23 19.48 32.95
C ASN A 13 3.71 20.28 31.72
N GLY A 14 4.83 20.99 31.82
CA GLY A 14 5.42 21.71 30.70
C GLY A 14 5.95 20.77 29.62
N ARG A 15 6.55 19.63 30.01
CA ARG A 15 7.05 18.60 29.06
C ARG A 15 5.92 17.85 28.37
N HIS A 16 4.79 17.61 29.02
CA HIS A 16 3.63 16.99 28.38
C HIS A 16 2.99 17.92 27.34
N ARG A 17 2.86 19.22 27.64
CA ARG A 17 2.30 20.21 26.71
C ARG A 17 3.19 20.45 25.49
N ALA A 18 4.51 20.52 25.66
CA ALA A 18 5.47 20.67 24.55
C ALA A 18 5.48 19.42 23.65
N ARG A 19 5.26 18.22 24.21
CA ARG A 19 5.23 16.96 23.46
C ARG A 19 3.97 16.79 22.62
N ASP A 20 2.87 17.44 22.97
CA ASP A 20 1.64 17.38 22.18
C ASP A 20 1.71 18.28 20.93
N TRP A 21 2.36 19.42 21.00
CA TRP A 21 2.54 20.32 19.85
C TRP A 21 3.48 19.73 18.77
N THR A 22 4.53 19.02 19.16
CA THR A 22 5.46 18.38 18.21
C THR A 22 4.82 17.29 17.38
N ARG A 23 3.71 16.70 17.83
CA ARG A 23 2.96 15.69 17.06
C ARG A 23 2.24 16.30 15.85
N TRP A 24 1.87 17.59 15.92
CA TRP A 24 1.15 18.26 14.83
C TRP A 24 2.09 18.97 13.85
N LEU A 25 3.36 19.17 14.21
CA LEU A 25 4.35 19.82 13.36
C LEU A 25 4.49 19.13 11.97
N PRO A 26 4.61 17.81 11.85
CA PRO A 26 4.71 17.18 10.54
C PRO A 26 3.44 17.35 9.70
N LEU A 27 2.27 17.30 10.34
CA LEU A 27 1.01 17.55 9.64
C LEU A 27 0.90 19.00 9.16
N ALA A 28 1.26 19.95 10.03
CA ALA A 28 1.28 21.37 9.66
C ALA A 28 2.28 21.66 8.53
N ALA A 29 3.45 21.03 8.54
CA ALA A 29 4.45 21.16 7.49
C ALA A 29 3.94 20.61 6.14
N VAL A 30 3.27 19.45 6.15
CA VAL A 30 2.66 18.86 4.94
C VAL A 30 1.55 19.77 4.39
N LEU A 31 0.68 20.29 5.25
CA LEU A 31 -0.39 21.20 4.84
C LEU A 31 0.16 22.53 4.32
N ALA A 32 1.21 23.07 4.96
CA ALA A 32 1.89 24.28 4.50
C ALA A 32 2.58 24.09 3.15
N ALA A 33 3.16 22.91 2.89
CA ALA A 33 3.75 22.57 1.60
C ALA A 33 2.68 22.28 0.53
N ALA A 34 1.54 21.71 0.90
CA ALA A 34 0.44 21.42 -0.02
C ALA A 34 -0.30 22.70 -0.48
N TRP A 35 -0.33 23.74 0.35
CA TRP A 35 -1.02 24.99 0.05
C TRP A 35 -0.52 25.68 -1.23
N PRO A 36 0.79 25.99 -1.39
CA PRO A 36 1.28 26.63 -2.62
C PRO A 36 1.10 25.73 -3.85
N VAL A 37 1.23 24.41 -3.69
CA VAL A 37 0.96 23.46 -4.78
C VAL A 37 -0.51 23.51 -5.19
N ALA A 38 -1.44 23.51 -4.25
CA ALA A 38 -2.86 23.64 -4.53
C ALA A 38 -3.20 24.99 -5.23
N ALA A 39 -2.58 26.08 -4.78
CA ALA A 39 -2.74 27.40 -5.41
C ALA A 39 -2.25 27.42 -6.85
N GLN A 40 -1.09 26.83 -7.13
CA GLN A 40 -0.56 26.68 -8.49
C GLN A 40 -1.45 25.81 -9.36
N LEU A 41 -1.96 24.69 -8.84
CA LEU A 41 -2.85 23.80 -9.57
C LEU A 41 -4.19 24.48 -9.94
N GLN A 42 -4.71 25.37 -9.09
CA GLN A 42 -5.94 26.10 -9.39
C GLN A 42 -5.81 27.02 -10.62
N LEU A 43 -4.60 27.48 -10.93
CA LEU A 43 -4.33 28.34 -12.10
C LEU A 43 -4.30 27.56 -13.42
N GLN A 44 -4.27 26.22 -13.36
CA GLN A 44 -4.24 25.37 -14.54
C GLN A 44 -5.66 25.01 -15.01
N GLY A 45 -5.78 24.68 -16.31
CA GLY A 45 -7.03 24.13 -16.86
C GLY A 45 -7.44 22.86 -16.10
N GLY A 46 -8.65 22.83 -15.53
CA GLY A 46 -9.08 21.71 -14.67
C GLY A 46 -8.65 21.82 -13.20
N GLY A 47 -8.23 22.97 -12.73
CA GLY A 47 -7.67 23.20 -11.40
C GLY A 47 -8.48 22.64 -10.23
N ARG A 48 -9.81 22.66 -10.30
CA ARG A 48 -10.68 22.04 -9.27
C ARG A 48 -10.46 20.54 -9.15
N THR A 49 -10.37 19.82 -10.28
CA THR A 49 -10.13 18.37 -10.31
C THR A 49 -8.76 18.03 -9.76
N LEU A 50 -7.73 18.83 -10.12
CA LEU A 50 -6.36 18.63 -9.64
C LEU A 50 -6.23 18.86 -8.14
N VAL A 51 -6.87 19.89 -7.59
CA VAL A 51 -6.89 20.16 -6.14
C VAL A 51 -7.65 19.04 -5.39
N PHE A 52 -8.77 18.58 -5.96
CA PHE A 52 -9.50 17.46 -5.39
C PHE A 52 -8.66 16.18 -5.37
N ALA A 53 -7.97 15.87 -6.48
CA ALA A 53 -7.05 14.74 -6.55
C ALA A 53 -5.89 14.85 -5.54
N LEU A 54 -5.33 16.05 -5.35
CA LEU A 54 -4.31 16.32 -4.33
C LEU A 54 -4.85 16.03 -2.92
N ALA A 55 -6.06 16.53 -2.59
CA ALA A 55 -6.68 16.31 -1.29
C ALA A 55 -6.94 14.82 -1.02
N LEU A 56 -7.48 14.10 -2.03
CA LEU A 56 -7.68 12.65 -1.94
C LEU A 56 -6.36 11.90 -1.78
N GLY A 57 -5.32 12.30 -2.51
CA GLY A 57 -3.99 11.69 -2.40
C GLY A 57 -3.36 11.87 -1.02
N LEU A 58 -3.48 13.07 -0.44
CA LEU A 58 -3.03 13.35 0.93
C LEU A 58 -3.80 12.51 1.97
N LEU A 59 -5.12 12.43 1.82
CA LEU A 59 -5.97 11.61 2.70
C LEU A 59 -5.59 10.12 2.59
N LEU A 60 -5.43 9.61 1.38
CA LEU A 60 -5.02 8.23 1.14
C LEU A 60 -3.64 7.95 1.73
N GLY A 61 -2.68 8.85 1.55
CA GLY A 61 -1.35 8.74 2.14
C GLY A 61 -1.38 8.68 3.66
N LEU A 62 -2.22 9.50 4.30
CA LEU A 62 -2.42 9.50 5.75
C LEU A 62 -3.03 8.18 6.23
N VAL A 63 -4.04 7.67 5.52
CA VAL A 63 -4.68 6.38 5.82
C VAL A 63 -3.69 5.23 5.69
N LEU A 64 -2.91 5.18 4.61
CA LEU A 64 -1.90 4.14 4.38
C LEU A 64 -0.81 4.16 5.46
N GLN A 65 -0.33 5.34 5.83
CA GLN A 65 0.65 5.48 6.91
C GLN A 65 0.08 5.04 8.26
N ARG A 66 -1.15 5.47 8.57
CA ARG A 66 -1.78 5.16 9.86
C ARG A 66 -2.13 3.67 10.01
N SER A 67 -2.59 3.05 8.93
CA SER A 67 -2.93 1.62 8.88
C SER A 67 -1.70 0.72 8.74
N ARG A 68 -0.53 1.28 8.40
CA ARG A 68 0.70 0.52 8.05
C ARG A 68 0.43 -0.57 7.03
N PHE A 69 -0.40 -0.23 6.04
CA PHE A 69 -0.86 -1.17 5.04
C PHE A 69 0.29 -1.64 4.14
N CYS A 70 0.56 -2.93 4.16
CA CYS A 70 1.59 -3.56 3.35
C CYS A 70 1.17 -4.97 2.95
N PHE A 71 0.96 -5.20 1.65
CA PHE A 71 0.59 -6.53 1.14
C PHE A 71 1.62 -7.61 1.50
N TYR A 72 2.90 -7.32 1.29
CA TYR A 72 3.98 -8.26 1.59
C TYR A 72 4.04 -8.59 3.08
N CYS A 73 3.96 -7.56 3.95
CA CYS A 73 4.06 -7.79 5.40
C CYS A 73 2.92 -8.67 5.90
N HIS A 74 1.68 -8.45 5.43
CA HIS A 74 0.54 -9.27 5.81
C HIS A 74 0.62 -10.71 5.28
N ALA A 75 1.12 -10.88 4.05
CA ALA A 75 1.37 -12.21 3.50
C ALA A 75 2.47 -12.92 4.30
N ARG A 76 3.60 -12.26 4.57
CA ARG A 76 4.68 -12.79 5.39
C ARG A 76 4.21 -13.18 6.78
N ASP A 77 3.46 -12.30 7.46
CA ASP A 77 2.97 -12.55 8.81
C ASP A 77 2.04 -13.80 8.84
N TRP A 78 1.27 -14.01 7.78
CA TRP A 78 0.47 -15.22 7.64
C TRP A 78 1.32 -16.48 7.44
N PHE A 79 2.36 -16.44 6.58
CA PHE A 79 3.20 -17.60 6.30
C PHE A 79 4.17 -17.91 7.46
N GLU A 80 4.76 -16.90 8.09
CA GLU A 80 5.77 -17.08 9.13
C GLU A 80 5.16 -17.27 10.53
N PHE A 81 4.15 -16.50 10.87
CA PHE A 81 3.54 -16.47 12.21
C PHE A 81 2.14 -17.10 12.26
N GLY A 82 1.53 -17.41 11.11
CA GLY A 82 0.19 -17.95 11.03
C GLY A 82 -0.90 -16.93 11.38
N ASP A 83 -0.63 -15.61 11.32
CA ASP A 83 -1.62 -14.57 11.59
C ASP A 83 -2.44 -14.24 10.32
N PRO A 84 -3.72 -14.64 10.24
CA PRO A 84 -4.55 -14.41 9.06
C PRO A 84 -5.15 -13.00 8.99
N ARG A 85 -5.09 -12.23 10.09
CA ARG A 85 -5.84 -10.96 10.23
C ARG A 85 -5.50 -9.96 9.14
N GLY A 86 -4.22 -9.83 8.80
CA GLY A 86 -3.77 -8.93 7.74
C GLY A 86 -4.30 -9.34 6.36
N VAL A 87 -4.22 -10.62 6.02
CA VAL A 87 -4.72 -11.14 4.75
C VAL A 87 -6.25 -11.01 4.67
N LEU A 88 -6.98 -11.32 5.75
CA LEU A 88 -8.42 -11.17 5.81
C LEU A 88 -8.86 -9.70 5.67
N SER A 89 -8.11 -8.76 6.25
CA SER A 89 -8.40 -7.32 6.09
C SER A 89 -8.19 -6.84 4.65
N ILE A 90 -7.21 -7.39 3.93
CA ILE A 90 -7.02 -7.12 2.49
C ILE A 90 -8.20 -7.67 1.68
N LEU A 91 -8.61 -8.92 1.93
CA LEU A 91 -9.76 -9.53 1.23
C LEU A 91 -11.04 -8.74 1.47
N LEU A 92 -11.26 -8.27 2.71
CA LEU A 92 -12.39 -7.40 3.04
C LEU A 92 -12.32 -6.06 2.30
N ALA A 93 -11.16 -5.43 2.26
CA ALA A 93 -10.97 -4.17 1.54
C ALA A 93 -11.23 -4.34 0.03
N LEU A 94 -10.79 -5.45 -0.56
CA LEU A 94 -11.09 -5.79 -1.95
C LEU A 94 -12.59 -6.01 -2.17
N ALA A 95 -13.28 -6.68 -1.25
CA ALA A 95 -14.72 -6.90 -1.35
C ALA A 95 -15.51 -5.58 -1.30
N VAL A 96 -15.19 -4.71 -0.35
CA VAL A 96 -15.84 -3.40 -0.21
C VAL A 96 -15.48 -2.50 -1.41
N GLY A 97 -14.21 -2.48 -1.84
CA GLY A 97 -13.76 -1.72 -3.01
C GLY A 97 -14.45 -2.17 -4.29
N SER A 98 -14.61 -3.48 -4.50
CA SER A 98 -15.34 -4.04 -5.64
C SER A 98 -16.82 -3.63 -5.66
N ALA A 99 -17.48 -3.69 -4.50
CA ALA A 99 -18.85 -3.24 -4.38
C ALA A 99 -18.99 -1.74 -4.70
N GLY A 100 -18.12 -0.90 -4.13
CA GLY A 100 -18.09 0.54 -4.42
C GLY A 100 -17.82 0.83 -5.90
N MET A 101 -16.86 0.14 -6.51
CA MET A 101 -16.53 0.29 -7.93
C MET A 101 -17.68 -0.14 -8.83
N THR A 102 -18.40 -1.22 -8.48
CA THR A 102 -19.57 -1.66 -9.24
C THR A 102 -20.70 -0.61 -9.21
N VAL A 103 -20.92 0.05 -8.06
CA VAL A 103 -21.90 1.13 -7.95
C VAL A 103 -21.51 2.33 -8.81
N VAL A 104 -20.25 2.74 -8.77
CA VAL A 104 -19.74 3.86 -9.57
C VAL A 104 -19.83 3.54 -11.06
N LEU A 105 -19.37 2.37 -11.49
CA LEU A 105 -19.45 1.94 -12.89
C LEU A 105 -20.89 1.83 -13.38
N GLY A 106 -21.76 1.26 -12.58
CA GLY A 106 -23.19 1.13 -12.93
C GLY A 106 -23.90 2.48 -13.09
N SER A 107 -23.41 3.55 -12.42
CA SER A 107 -23.94 4.89 -12.61
C SER A 107 -23.43 5.59 -13.91
N TRP A 108 -22.25 5.18 -14.42
CA TRP A 108 -21.64 5.76 -15.62
C TRP A 108 -21.93 4.96 -16.88
N VAL A 109 -21.90 3.65 -16.79
CA VAL A 109 -22.17 2.72 -17.89
C VAL A 109 -23.29 1.77 -17.44
N ALA A 110 -24.52 2.18 -17.61
CA ALA A 110 -25.69 1.43 -17.11
C ALA A 110 -25.82 0.03 -17.75
N VAL A 111 -25.44 -0.14 -19.01
CA VAL A 111 -25.45 -1.42 -19.72
C VAL A 111 -24.03 -1.80 -20.11
N PRO A 112 -23.44 -2.82 -19.46
CA PRO A 112 -22.10 -3.27 -19.79
C PRO A 112 -22.13 -4.03 -21.14
N GLN A 113 -21.46 -3.47 -22.15
CA GLN A 113 -21.28 -4.13 -23.45
C GLN A 113 -19.80 -4.30 -23.77
N PRO A 114 -19.39 -5.35 -24.49
CA PRO A 114 -18.01 -5.52 -24.94
C PRO A 114 -17.55 -4.30 -25.74
N GLY A 115 -16.40 -3.74 -25.37
CA GLY A 115 -15.84 -2.55 -26.02
C GLY A 115 -16.35 -1.20 -25.53
N GLN A 116 -17.36 -1.12 -24.69
CA GLN A 116 -17.87 0.12 -24.08
C GLN A 116 -17.30 0.31 -22.66
N LEU A 117 -16.02 0.55 -22.58
CA LEU A 117 -15.38 0.99 -21.32
C LEU A 117 -15.37 2.52 -21.23
N PRO A 118 -15.50 3.10 -20.04
CA PRO A 118 -15.23 4.52 -19.84
C PRO A 118 -13.85 4.87 -20.38
N PRO A 119 -13.65 6.08 -20.99
CA PRO A 119 -12.42 6.47 -21.68
C PRO A 119 -11.14 6.28 -20.86
N ASP A 120 -11.24 6.43 -19.53
CA ASP A 120 -10.10 6.38 -18.61
C ASP A 120 -9.94 5.00 -17.92
N MET A 121 -10.75 4.02 -18.30
CA MET A 121 -10.68 2.66 -17.75
C MET A 121 -9.93 1.72 -18.67
N HIS A 122 -8.92 1.06 -18.11
CA HIS A 122 -8.13 0.07 -18.81
C HIS A 122 -8.31 -1.30 -18.17
N ILE A 123 -8.74 -2.28 -18.96
CA ILE A 123 -8.69 -3.70 -18.58
C ILE A 123 -7.55 -4.32 -19.36
N GLY A 124 -6.52 -4.75 -18.65
CA GLY A 124 -5.38 -5.42 -19.26
C GLY A 124 -5.75 -6.81 -19.76
N PRO A 125 -5.21 -7.23 -20.92
CA PRO A 125 -5.36 -8.59 -21.43
C PRO A 125 -4.67 -9.61 -20.51
N VAL A 126 -5.27 -10.78 -20.38
CA VAL A 126 -4.73 -11.87 -19.55
C VAL A 126 -3.73 -12.67 -20.37
N SER A 127 -2.44 -12.40 -20.18
CA SER A 127 -1.34 -13.07 -20.88
C SER A 127 -0.36 -13.74 -19.91
N TRP A 128 0.47 -14.63 -20.40
CA TRP A 128 1.54 -15.23 -19.60
C TRP A 128 2.57 -14.20 -19.11
N VAL A 129 2.73 -13.09 -19.84
CA VAL A 129 3.56 -11.94 -19.44
C VAL A 129 3.07 -11.36 -18.12
N LEU A 130 1.74 -11.29 -17.89
CA LEU A 130 1.17 -10.83 -16.63
C LEU A 130 1.57 -11.75 -15.46
N VAL A 131 1.62 -13.06 -15.69
CA VAL A 131 2.04 -14.03 -14.67
C VAL A 131 3.52 -13.82 -14.32
N LEU A 132 4.39 -13.70 -15.33
CA LEU A 132 5.82 -13.43 -15.10
C LEU A 132 6.05 -12.09 -14.41
N ALA A 133 5.34 -11.04 -14.81
CA ALA A 133 5.40 -9.73 -14.16
C ALA A 133 4.98 -9.82 -12.69
N GLY A 134 3.92 -10.57 -12.39
CA GLY A 134 3.48 -10.80 -11.01
C GLY A 134 4.51 -11.54 -10.17
N LEU A 135 5.16 -12.57 -10.73
CA LEU A 135 6.24 -13.32 -10.07
C LEU A 135 7.46 -12.42 -9.82
N ALA A 136 7.87 -11.64 -10.82
CA ALA A 136 8.99 -10.70 -10.69
C ALA A 136 8.69 -9.62 -9.63
N PHE A 137 7.46 -9.10 -9.63
CA PHE A 137 7.01 -8.12 -8.63
C PHE A 137 7.00 -8.72 -7.21
N GLY A 138 6.51 -9.95 -7.06
CA GLY A 138 6.54 -10.69 -5.80
C GLY A 138 7.95 -10.94 -5.28
N ALA A 139 8.87 -11.34 -6.17
CA ALA A 139 10.28 -11.51 -5.84
C ALA A 139 10.92 -10.18 -5.41
N GLY A 140 10.63 -9.09 -6.11
CA GLY A 140 11.08 -7.74 -5.75
C GLY A 140 10.60 -7.30 -4.35
N MET A 141 9.33 -7.56 -4.02
CA MET A 141 8.79 -7.31 -2.66
C MET A 141 9.50 -8.15 -1.59
N SER A 142 9.84 -9.41 -1.93
CA SER A 142 10.56 -10.31 -1.02
C SER A 142 11.98 -9.81 -0.72
N VAL A 143 12.69 -9.34 -1.74
CA VAL A 143 14.05 -8.80 -1.59
C VAL A 143 14.05 -7.47 -0.83
N SER A 144 13.12 -6.57 -1.15
CA SER A 144 13.03 -5.26 -0.50
C SER A 144 12.38 -5.28 0.88
N GLY A 145 11.76 -6.40 1.27
CA GLY A 145 11.08 -6.58 2.56
C GLY A 145 9.78 -5.82 2.74
N SER A 146 9.25 -5.20 1.66
CA SER A 146 7.99 -4.43 1.69
C SER A 146 7.38 -4.27 0.30
N CYS A 147 6.09 -3.96 0.23
CA CYS A 147 5.47 -3.55 -1.02
C CYS A 147 5.81 -2.07 -1.37
N ILE A 148 5.60 -1.69 -2.61
CA ILE A 148 5.90 -0.33 -3.09
C ILE A 148 5.16 0.75 -2.28
N SER A 149 3.89 0.53 -1.94
CA SER A 149 3.10 1.47 -1.13
C SER A 149 3.70 1.66 0.27
N ALA A 150 4.25 0.60 0.86
CA ALA A 150 4.92 0.68 2.14
C ALA A 150 6.24 1.46 2.07
N HIS A 151 6.98 1.37 0.97
CA HIS A 151 8.21 2.15 0.82
C HIS A 151 7.97 3.66 0.78
N TRP A 152 6.81 4.12 0.27
CA TRP A 152 6.47 5.54 0.29
C TRP A 152 6.31 6.10 1.70
N TYR A 153 5.52 5.45 2.55
CA TYR A 153 5.39 5.96 3.92
C TYR A 153 6.63 5.69 4.78
N ARG A 154 7.35 4.58 4.54
CA ARG A 154 8.64 4.30 5.18
C ARG A 154 9.73 5.31 4.79
N LEU A 155 9.68 5.85 3.57
CA LEU A 155 10.55 6.96 3.17
C LEU A 155 10.29 8.18 4.05
N GLY A 156 9.01 8.53 4.27
CA GLY A 156 8.63 9.60 5.21
C GLY A 156 9.01 9.33 6.67
N GLU A 157 9.10 8.05 7.07
CA GLU A 157 9.56 7.62 8.39
C GLU A 157 11.10 7.57 8.50
N GLY A 158 11.84 7.85 7.42
CA GLY A 158 13.31 7.87 7.41
C GLY A 158 13.97 6.51 7.24
N SER A 159 13.27 5.52 6.69
CA SER A 159 13.87 4.19 6.42
C SER A 159 14.96 4.28 5.36
N PRO A 160 16.20 3.80 5.63
CA PRO A 160 17.32 3.88 4.70
C PRO A 160 17.15 2.97 3.47
N VAL A 161 16.32 1.94 3.53
CA VAL A 161 16.06 1.01 2.42
C VAL A 161 15.06 1.59 1.42
N ALA A 162 14.13 2.43 1.88
CA ALA A 162 13.07 2.96 1.05
C ALA A 162 13.54 3.70 -0.21
N PRO A 163 14.54 4.62 -0.16
CA PRO A 163 14.99 5.31 -1.35
C PRO A 163 15.60 4.36 -2.39
N PHE A 164 16.36 3.35 -1.97
CA PHE A 164 16.94 2.37 -2.90
C PHE A 164 15.86 1.51 -3.56
N ALA A 165 14.86 1.07 -2.81
CA ALA A 165 13.73 0.31 -3.35
C ALA A 165 12.92 1.16 -4.34
N LEU A 166 12.68 2.44 -4.06
CA LEU A 166 11.96 3.34 -4.96
C LEU A 166 12.76 3.66 -6.23
N VAL A 167 14.08 3.87 -6.12
CA VAL A 167 14.96 4.02 -7.29
C VAL A 167 14.94 2.74 -8.12
N GLY A 168 15.07 1.57 -7.51
CA GLY A 168 14.95 0.27 -8.20
C GLY A 168 13.61 0.12 -8.91
N THR A 169 12.52 0.54 -8.29
CA THR A 169 11.18 0.56 -8.90
C THR A 169 11.15 1.49 -10.12
N GLY A 170 11.71 2.71 -10.00
CA GLY A 170 11.80 3.66 -11.12
C GLY A 170 12.57 3.09 -12.30
N LEU A 171 13.73 2.45 -12.05
CA LEU A 171 14.49 1.77 -13.09
C LEU A 171 13.70 0.61 -13.71
N GLY A 172 12.96 -0.15 -12.89
CA GLY A 172 12.06 -1.21 -13.37
C GLY A 172 10.97 -0.68 -14.31
N PHE A 173 10.38 0.48 -14.01
CA PHE A 173 9.42 1.13 -14.92
C PHE A 173 10.09 1.53 -16.26
N VAL A 174 11.28 2.14 -16.21
CA VAL A 174 12.01 2.51 -17.44
C VAL A 174 12.28 1.27 -18.31
N LEU A 175 12.74 0.18 -17.71
CA LEU A 175 12.95 -1.09 -18.42
C LEU A 175 11.63 -1.67 -18.96
N GLY A 176 10.57 -1.63 -18.17
CA GLY A 176 9.24 -2.07 -18.58
C GLY A 176 8.71 -1.31 -19.78
N PHE A 177 8.81 0.00 -19.80
CA PHE A 177 8.41 0.82 -20.94
C PHE A 177 9.26 0.54 -22.18
N ARG A 178 10.57 0.33 -22.02
CA ARG A 178 11.43 -0.04 -23.16
C ARG A 178 11.11 -1.40 -23.75
N SER A 179 10.74 -2.36 -22.93
CA SER A 179 10.37 -3.72 -23.34
C SER A 179 8.88 -3.84 -23.73
N TRP A 180 8.09 -2.77 -23.61
CA TRP A 180 6.65 -2.82 -23.86
C TRP A 180 6.30 -3.23 -25.28
N ASN A 181 6.88 -2.57 -26.29
CA ASN A 181 6.55 -2.83 -27.70
C ASN A 181 6.81 -4.29 -28.11
N PRO A 182 8.00 -4.88 -27.85
CA PRO A 182 8.24 -6.28 -28.21
C PRO A 182 7.38 -7.26 -27.40
N LEU A 183 7.10 -6.99 -26.11
CA LEU A 183 6.23 -7.84 -25.32
C LEU A 183 4.77 -7.74 -25.74
N TYR A 184 4.34 -6.53 -26.14
CA TYR A 184 3.00 -6.30 -26.63
C TYR A 184 2.73 -7.08 -27.91
N SER A 185 3.61 -6.96 -28.91
CA SER A 185 3.47 -7.68 -30.18
C SER A 185 3.64 -9.20 -30.04
N LEU A 186 4.44 -9.66 -29.07
CA LEU A 186 4.71 -11.08 -28.87
C LEU A 186 3.57 -11.84 -28.17
N ALA A 187 2.90 -11.22 -27.20
CA ALA A 187 2.03 -11.97 -26.31
C ALA A 187 0.82 -11.23 -25.74
N ILE A 188 0.76 -9.89 -25.92
CA ILE A 188 -0.29 -9.10 -25.30
C ILE A 188 -1.38 -8.74 -26.31
N ALA A 189 -0.99 -8.47 -27.57
CA ALA A 189 -1.91 -8.03 -28.62
C ALA A 189 -3.04 -9.04 -28.90
N ASP A 190 -2.73 -10.34 -28.90
CA ASP A 190 -3.69 -11.41 -29.17
C ASP A 190 -4.33 -11.98 -27.89
N ALA A 191 -3.96 -11.47 -26.71
CA ALA A 191 -4.47 -12.00 -25.46
C ALA A 191 -5.91 -11.53 -25.17
N PRO A 192 -6.77 -12.42 -24.65
CA PRO A 192 -8.18 -12.07 -24.40
C PRO A 192 -8.33 -11.01 -23.31
N VAL A 193 -9.13 -9.99 -23.61
CA VAL A 193 -9.56 -9.00 -22.63
C VAL A 193 -10.87 -9.49 -22.03
N ILE A 194 -10.81 -9.95 -20.79
CA ILE A 194 -11.99 -10.51 -20.09
C ILE A 194 -12.61 -9.42 -19.22
N TRP A 195 -13.75 -8.91 -19.67
CA TRP A 195 -14.57 -8.00 -18.88
C TRP A 195 -15.82 -8.73 -18.37
N LEU A 196 -15.75 -9.23 -17.16
CA LEU A 196 -16.81 -10.01 -16.52
C LEU A 196 -18.20 -9.34 -16.55
N PRO A 197 -18.36 -8.03 -16.29
CA PRO A 197 -19.66 -7.39 -16.36
C PRO A 197 -20.33 -7.46 -17.73
N ALA A 198 -19.60 -7.55 -18.82
CA ALA A 198 -20.16 -7.69 -20.17
C ALA A 198 -20.82 -9.06 -20.38
N HIS A 199 -20.40 -10.10 -19.64
CA HIS A 199 -20.93 -11.46 -19.77
C HIS A 199 -21.98 -11.80 -18.70
N LEU A 200 -21.79 -11.32 -17.48
CA LEU A 200 -22.61 -11.68 -16.31
C LEU A 200 -23.44 -10.51 -15.77
N GLY A 201 -23.33 -9.32 -16.38
CA GLY A 201 -23.85 -8.10 -15.80
C GLY A 201 -23.10 -7.68 -14.52
N TYR A 202 -23.36 -6.50 -14.02
CA TYR A 202 -22.69 -5.98 -12.80
C TYR A 202 -22.98 -6.82 -11.57
N GLY A 203 -24.23 -7.24 -11.38
CA GLY A 203 -24.64 -8.07 -10.24
C GLY A 203 -24.00 -9.43 -10.25
N GLY A 204 -23.98 -10.12 -11.40
CA GLY A 204 -23.35 -11.42 -11.55
C GLY A 204 -21.83 -11.39 -11.38
N ALA A 205 -21.17 -10.38 -11.96
CA ALA A 205 -19.72 -10.18 -11.80
C ALA A 205 -19.33 -9.91 -10.34
N LEU A 206 -20.10 -9.05 -9.65
CA LEU A 206 -19.89 -8.77 -8.23
C LEU A 206 -20.13 -10.01 -7.37
N ALA A 207 -21.23 -10.76 -7.61
CA ALA A 207 -21.53 -11.97 -6.87
C ALA A 207 -20.43 -13.03 -7.03
N LEU A 208 -19.93 -13.24 -8.25
CA LEU A 208 -18.81 -14.15 -8.52
C LEU A 208 -17.54 -13.70 -7.78
N GLN A 209 -17.20 -12.43 -7.86
CA GLN A 209 -16.02 -11.89 -7.18
C GLN A 209 -16.10 -12.01 -5.67
N LEU A 210 -17.26 -11.68 -5.07
CA LEU A 210 -17.47 -11.84 -3.62
C LEU A 210 -17.46 -13.31 -3.21
N ALA A 211 -17.98 -14.22 -4.04
CA ALA A 211 -17.90 -15.65 -3.77
C ALA A 211 -16.46 -16.15 -3.76
N VAL A 212 -15.64 -15.75 -4.75
CA VAL A 212 -14.21 -16.10 -4.79
C VAL A 212 -13.45 -15.54 -3.58
N LEU A 213 -13.66 -14.26 -3.26
CA LEU A 213 -13.03 -13.63 -2.09
C LEU A 213 -13.49 -14.30 -0.78
N GLY A 214 -14.77 -14.67 -0.67
CA GLY A 214 -15.32 -15.39 0.47
C GLY A 214 -14.73 -16.80 0.62
N LEU A 215 -14.55 -17.52 -0.49
CA LEU A 215 -13.90 -18.83 -0.49
C LEU A 215 -12.43 -18.72 -0.07
N LEU A 216 -11.70 -17.72 -0.58
CA LEU A 216 -10.32 -17.45 -0.18
C LEU A 216 -10.24 -17.10 1.31
N ALA A 217 -11.13 -16.27 1.80
CA ALA A 217 -11.21 -15.92 3.23
C ALA A 217 -11.49 -17.14 4.11
N ALA A 218 -12.43 -17.98 3.69
CA ALA A 218 -12.74 -19.23 4.38
C ALA A 218 -11.58 -20.22 4.35
N TRP A 219 -10.85 -20.30 3.25
CA TRP A 219 -9.64 -21.11 3.10
C TRP A 219 -8.52 -20.65 4.03
N VAL A 220 -8.22 -19.35 4.02
CA VAL A 220 -7.23 -18.72 4.94
C VAL A 220 -7.60 -18.99 6.39
N TRP A 221 -8.87 -18.81 6.75
CA TRP A 221 -9.37 -19.06 8.10
C TRP A 221 -9.25 -20.53 8.51
N ARG A 222 -9.60 -21.47 7.63
CA ARG A 222 -9.51 -22.92 7.92
C ARG A 222 -8.08 -23.41 8.11
N ILE A 223 -7.13 -22.89 7.34
CA ILE A 223 -5.71 -23.24 7.50
C ILE A 223 -5.20 -22.72 8.85
N HIS A 224 -5.61 -21.52 9.25
CA HIS A 224 -5.23 -20.97 10.56
C HIS A 224 -5.78 -21.81 11.72
N GLY A 225 -7.05 -22.22 11.65
CA GLY A 225 -7.68 -23.09 12.66
C GLY A 225 -7.02 -24.48 12.82
N ARG A 226 -6.36 -24.97 11.75
CA ARG A 226 -5.63 -26.25 11.79
C ARG A 226 -4.19 -26.09 12.30
N SER A 227 -3.58 -24.94 12.10
CA SER A 227 -2.17 -24.71 12.48
C SER A 227 -1.96 -24.40 13.95
N GLY A 228 -3.01 -24.19 14.76
CA GLY A 228 -3.06 -24.20 16.23
C GLY A 228 -1.98 -23.47 17.04
N ARG A 229 -0.97 -22.89 16.40
CA ARG A 229 0.16 -22.20 17.02
C ARG A 229 0.51 -20.95 16.21
N ALA A 230 -0.18 -19.85 16.53
CA ALA A 230 0.44 -18.55 16.27
C ALA A 230 1.78 -18.55 17.00
N ARG A 231 2.90 -18.59 16.26
CA ARG A 231 4.21 -18.39 16.86
C ARG A 231 4.20 -17.01 17.52
N PRO A 232 4.64 -16.89 18.79
CA PRO A 232 4.71 -15.59 19.44
C PRO A 232 5.50 -14.65 18.53
N ARG A 233 4.89 -13.54 18.14
CA ARG A 233 5.59 -12.48 17.42
C ARG A 233 6.68 -11.99 18.37
N PRO A 234 7.96 -11.96 17.97
CA PRO A 234 8.99 -11.34 18.80
C PRO A 234 8.51 -9.93 19.15
N ALA A 235 8.52 -9.59 20.45
CA ALA A 235 8.19 -8.26 20.89
C ALA A 235 9.04 -7.30 20.06
N ALA A 236 8.40 -6.33 19.40
CA ALA A 236 9.12 -5.31 18.65
C ALA A 236 10.01 -4.61 19.67
N GLU A 237 11.32 -4.91 19.66
CA GLU A 237 12.28 -4.10 20.38
C GLU A 237 12.09 -2.66 19.89
N PRO A 238 12.05 -1.67 20.80
CA PRO A 238 11.96 -0.28 20.40
C PRO A 238 13.13 -0.04 19.43
N ALA A 239 12.80 0.21 18.17
CA ALA A 239 13.79 0.41 17.11
C ALA A 239 14.63 1.63 17.49
N GLN A 240 15.74 1.41 18.17
CA GLN A 240 16.80 2.40 18.25
C GLN A 240 17.30 2.61 16.83
N PRO A 241 17.40 3.86 16.34
CA PRO A 241 17.92 4.10 15.01
C PRO A 241 19.30 3.44 14.93
N PRO A 242 19.52 2.49 14.01
CA PRO A 242 20.82 1.82 13.91
C PRO A 242 21.87 2.87 13.61
N GLY A 243 22.90 2.94 14.45
CA GLY A 243 24.03 3.83 14.20
C GLY A 243 24.63 3.49 12.82
N LEU A 244 25.17 4.47 12.12
CA LEU A 244 25.80 4.30 10.78
C LEU A 244 26.73 3.09 10.70
N ARG A 245 27.42 2.75 11.79
CA ARG A 245 28.29 1.58 11.88
C ARG A 245 27.51 0.26 11.88
N GLN A 246 26.34 0.21 12.52
CA GLN A 246 25.49 -0.98 12.52
C GLN A 246 24.81 -1.20 11.18
N LEU A 247 24.45 -0.11 10.48
CA LEU A 247 24.00 -0.15 9.09
C LEU A 247 25.06 -0.75 8.16
N TRP A 248 26.32 -0.28 8.28
CA TRP A 248 27.44 -0.82 7.51
C TRP A 248 27.68 -2.32 7.78
N LEU A 249 27.62 -2.75 9.02
CA LEU A 249 27.83 -4.14 9.39
C LEU A 249 26.66 -5.05 8.95
N SER A 250 25.42 -4.56 8.98
CA SER A 250 24.27 -5.30 8.51
C SER A 250 24.27 -5.45 6.98
N LEU A 251 24.71 -4.41 6.25
CA LEU A 251 24.95 -4.45 4.81
C LEU A 251 25.97 -5.54 4.42
N TRP A 252 27.09 -5.60 5.16
CA TRP A 252 28.18 -6.53 4.86
C TRP A 252 27.88 -7.99 5.26
N GLN A 253 27.06 -8.18 6.27
CA GLN A 253 26.76 -9.52 6.79
C GLN A 253 25.50 -10.17 6.20
N GLY A 254 24.84 -9.54 5.23
CA GLY A 254 23.60 -10.06 4.58
C GLY A 254 22.41 -10.25 5.53
N ARG A 255 22.44 -9.68 6.74
CA ARG A 255 21.40 -9.81 7.77
C ARG A 255 20.34 -8.70 7.66
N TRP A 256 19.89 -8.45 6.45
CA TRP A 256 18.92 -7.39 6.17
C TRP A 256 17.57 -7.59 6.87
N ASN A 257 17.19 -8.85 7.13
CA ASN A 257 15.86 -9.19 7.63
C ASN A 257 15.70 -9.04 9.15
N ALA A 258 16.77 -8.97 9.91
CA ALA A 258 16.71 -8.91 11.37
C ALA A 258 16.73 -7.47 11.94
N ALA A 259 17.22 -6.49 11.18
CA ALA A 259 17.36 -5.11 11.63
C ALA A 259 16.23 -4.17 11.16
N LEU A 260 15.36 -4.63 10.26
CA LEU A 260 14.34 -3.81 9.59
C LEU A 260 12.92 -4.40 9.67
N GLY A 261 12.76 -5.50 10.39
CA GLY A 261 11.47 -6.21 10.61
C GLY A 261 10.63 -5.62 11.73
#